data_5ca7257a20cfbc7fadcf65d9080e0d62
#
_entry.id   5ca7257a20cfbc7fadcf65d9080e0d62
#
_cell.length_a   1.000
_cell.length_b   1.000
_cell.length_c   1.000
_cell.angle_alpha   90.00
_cell.angle_beta   90.00
_cell.angle_gamma   90.00
#
_symmetry.space_group_name_H-M   'P 1'
#
loop_
_entity.id
_entity.type
_entity.pdbx_description
1 polymer ?
#
loop_
_entity_poly.entity_id
_entity_poly.type
_entity_poly.pdbx_seq_one_letter_code
_entity_poly.pdbx_strand_id
1 'polypeptide(L)'
;AKDYQDNIYKGFMNALDDPYSCYYTADEYQPLMESTSGSYEGIGVVVSQNVQTKIITVVRPFEGCPGAEAGMLPGDILIEVAGNDVSGIDVSTVVSWIKGEGGTTVDIRVYRESEDKYYDFTVERRKIEVPTVAYEMLEDNIGYVQVTEFDEVTSDQYIAAVDDLKAQGMEGLIVDIRDNPGGLLSCVVDMLDYMLPE
;
A
#
# COMPACT_ATOMS: atom_id res chain seq x y z
N ALA A 1 20.46 12.46 -22.88
CA ALA A 1 21.71 11.67 -22.73
C ALA A 1 21.52 10.53 -21.73
N LYS A 2 20.79 10.75 -20.61
CA LYS A 2 20.51 9.72 -19.60
C LYS A 2 19.69 8.55 -20.19
N ASP A 3 18.68 8.83 -20.98
CA ASP A 3 17.81 7.82 -21.63
C ASP A 3 18.58 6.84 -22.53
N TYR A 4 19.64 7.30 -23.22
CA TYR A 4 20.46 6.42 -24.07
C TYR A 4 21.29 5.43 -23.24
N GLN A 5 21.81 5.87 -22.10
CA GLN A 5 22.58 5.01 -21.19
C GLN A 5 21.69 3.93 -20.59
N ASP A 6 20.50 4.30 -20.11
CA ASP A 6 19.52 3.38 -19.54
C ASP A 6 19.08 2.33 -20.57
N ASN A 7 18.85 2.74 -21.82
CA ASN A 7 18.50 1.82 -22.91
C ASN A 7 19.66 0.85 -23.26
N ILE A 8 20.91 1.30 -23.17
CA ILE A 8 22.08 0.44 -23.39
C ILE A 8 22.16 -0.61 -22.26
N TYR A 9 21.98 -0.22 -21.00
CA TYR A 9 22.01 -1.14 -19.88
C TYR A 9 20.85 -2.14 -19.93
N LYS A 10 19.64 -1.70 -20.26
CA LYS A 10 18.47 -2.59 -20.48
C LYS A 10 18.76 -3.58 -21.62
N GLY A 11 19.31 -3.12 -22.74
CA GLY A 11 19.68 -3.99 -23.84
C GLY A 11 20.77 -5.00 -23.50
N PHE A 12 21.76 -4.61 -22.69
CA PHE A 12 22.79 -5.52 -22.19
C PHE A 12 22.22 -6.61 -21.30
N MET A 13 21.36 -6.25 -20.34
CA MET A 13 20.71 -7.22 -19.46
C MET A 13 19.78 -8.17 -20.21
N ASN A 14 19.03 -7.67 -21.17
CA ASN A 14 18.16 -8.50 -22.02
C ASN A 14 18.96 -9.51 -22.86
N ALA A 15 20.23 -9.19 -23.22
CA ALA A 15 21.08 -10.10 -23.98
C ALA A 15 21.60 -11.30 -23.16
N LEU A 16 21.44 -11.31 -21.83
CA LEU A 16 21.79 -12.44 -20.97
C LEU A 16 20.82 -13.61 -21.10
N ASP A 17 19.64 -13.39 -21.72
CA ASP A 17 18.57 -14.38 -21.88
C ASP A 17 18.13 -15.02 -20.53
N ASP A 18 18.22 -14.24 -19.44
CA ASP A 18 17.81 -14.62 -18.10
C ASP A 18 16.63 -13.74 -17.66
N PRO A 19 15.43 -14.35 -17.44
CA PRO A 19 14.23 -13.60 -17.10
C PRO A 19 14.30 -12.89 -15.72
N TYR A 20 15.25 -13.26 -14.88
CA TYR A 20 15.42 -12.67 -13.54
C TYR A 20 16.45 -11.52 -13.53
N SER A 21 17.25 -11.38 -14.59
CA SER A 21 18.24 -10.31 -14.70
C SER A 21 17.64 -9.07 -15.32
N CYS A 22 17.38 -8.05 -14.52
CA CYS A 22 16.78 -6.79 -14.94
C CYS A 22 17.65 -5.59 -14.58
N TYR A 23 17.62 -4.54 -15.43
CA TYR A 23 18.12 -3.22 -15.08
C TYR A 23 16.95 -2.28 -14.85
N TYR A 24 16.94 -1.66 -13.69
CA TYR A 24 15.98 -0.62 -13.33
C TYR A 24 16.64 0.75 -13.31
N THR A 25 16.00 1.74 -13.89
CA THR A 25 16.37 3.14 -13.66
C THR A 25 16.06 3.53 -12.21
N ALA A 26 16.57 4.67 -11.73
CA ALA A 26 16.25 5.15 -10.39
C ALA A 26 14.72 5.34 -10.21
N ASP A 27 14.06 5.83 -11.25
CA ASP A 27 12.61 6.09 -11.23
C ASP A 27 11.77 4.79 -11.26
N GLU A 28 12.29 3.71 -11.85
CA GLU A 28 11.66 2.38 -11.86
C GLU A 28 11.99 1.58 -10.59
N TYR A 29 13.17 1.83 -10.01
CA TYR A 29 13.63 1.12 -8.79
C TYR A 29 12.86 1.55 -7.54
N GLN A 30 12.53 2.85 -7.43
CA GLN A 30 11.81 3.38 -6.28
C GLN A 30 10.46 2.69 -6.04
N PRO A 31 9.55 2.56 -7.03
CA PRO A 31 8.30 1.82 -6.86
C PRO A 31 8.50 0.33 -6.50
N LEU A 32 9.56 -0.29 -7.03
CA LEU A 32 9.89 -1.68 -6.68
C LEU A 32 10.28 -1.80 -5.21
N MET A 33 11.10 -0.88 -4.70
CA MET A 33 11.48 -0.86 -3.28
C MET A 33 10.29 -0.57 -2.37
N GLU A 34 9.40 0.35 -2.74
CA GLU A 34 8.16 0.60 -2.00
C GLU A 34 7.27 -0.65 -1.94
N SER A 35 7.11 -1.36 -3.05
CA SER A 35 6.36 -2.61 -3.10
C SER A 35 6.99 -3.71 -2.23
N THR A 36 8.33 -3.85 -2.26
CA THR A 36 9.03 -4.87 -1.47
C THR A 36 9.04 -4.55 0.03
N SER A 37 9.21 -3.27 0.38
CA SER A 37 9.21 -2.85 1.78
C SER A 37 7.81 -2.84 2.40
N GLY A 38 6.76 -2.81 1.62
CA GLY A 38 5.38 -2.61 2.09
C GLY A 38 5.17 -1.24 2.74
N SER A 39 6.04 -0.25 2.42
CA SER A 39 5.96 1.09 3.01
C SER A 39 6.30 2.18 2.00
N TYR A 40 5.66 3.34 2.13
CA TYR A 40 5.87 4.50 1.28
C TYR A 40 5.60 5.80 2.05
N GLU A 41 6.03 6.93 1.52
CA GLU A 41 5.70 8.24 2.08
C GLU A 41 4.47 8.82 1.38
N GLY A 42 3.42 9.13 2.15
CA GLY A 42 2.15 9.61 1.64
C GLY A 42 1.10 9.82 2.72
N ILE A 43 -0.16 9.65 2.36
CA ILE A 43 -1.31 9.93 3.25
C ILE A 43 -2.12 8.67 3.64
N GLY A 44 -1.79 7.49 3.14
CA GLY A 44 -2.46 6.24 3.52
C GLY A 44 -3.89 6.12 2.99
N VAL A 45 -4.11 6.37 1.70
CA VAL A 45 -5.42 6.27 1.04
C VAL A 45 -5.31 5.38 -0.20
N VAL A 46 -6.20 4.40 -0.31
CA VAL A 46 -6.36 3.60 -1.52
C VAL A 46 -7.33 4.31 -2.46
N VAL A 47 -6.91 4.53 -3.69
CA VAL A 47 -7.74 5.14 -4.74
C VAL A 47 -7.89 4.19 -5.93
N SER A 48 -9.01 4.31 -6.63
CA SER A 48 -9.25 3.60 -7.88
C SER A 48 -9.73 4.56 -8.96
N GLN A 49 -9.42 4.25 -10.22
CA GLN A 49 -9.90 5.02 -11.36
C GLN A 49 -10.86 4.20 -12.21
N ASN A 50 -12.01 4.75 -12.49
CA ASN A 50 -12.93 4.17 -13.47
C ASN A 50 -12.31 4.32 -14.87
N VAL A 51 -12.16 3.20 -15.58
CA VAL A 51 -11.48 3.16 -16.89
C VAL A 51 -12.20 4.01 -17.95
N GLN A 52 -13.54 4.08 -17.89
CA GLN A 52 -14.37 4.77 -18.88
C GLN A 52 -14.51 6.26 -18.58
N THR A 53 -14.83 6.62 -17.33
CA THR A 53 -15.09 8.01 -16.94
C THR A 53 -13.83 8.76 -16.50
N LYS A 54 -12.75 8.03 -16.23
CA LYS A 54 -11.50 8.56 -15.64
C LYS A 54 -11.68 9.20 -14.24
N ILE A 55 -12.84 9.01 -13.62
CA ILE A 55 -13.08 9.48 -12.26
C ILE A 55 -12.22 8.67 -11.28
N ILE A 56 -11.54 9.37 -10.38
CA ILE A 56 -10.74 8.77 -9.32
C ILE A 56 -11.50 8.87 -8.01
N THR A 57 -11.70 7.73 -7.38
CA THR A 57 -12.50 7.62 -6.14
C THR A 57 -11.65 7.00 -5.04
N VAL A 58 -11.81 7.49 -3.82
CA VAL A 58 -11.26 6.88 -2.60
C VAL A 58 -11.98 5.56 -2.36
N VAL A 59 -11.24 4.46 -2.41
CA VAL A 59 -11.75 3.13 -2.06
C VAL A 59 -11.85 3.00 -0.55
N ARG A 60 -10.74 3.32 0.12
CA ARG A 60 -10.67 3.40 1.59
C ARG A 60 -9.41 4.15 2.04
N PRO A 61 -9.46 4.95 3.10
CA PRO A 61 -8.27 5.33 3.85
C PRO A 61 -7.82 4.16 4.74
N PHE A 62 -6.52 4.07 5.03
CA PHE A 62 -6.01 3.17 6.06
C PHE A 62 -6.28 3.77 7.44
N GLU A 63 -6.70 2.94 8.37
CA GLU A 63 -6.98 3.34 9.75
C GLU A 63 -5.70 3.86 10.43
N GLY A 64 -5.81 4.96 11.19
CA GLY A 64 -4.66 5.60 11.83
C GLY A 64 -3.70 6.34 10.89
N CYS A 65 -4.00 6.40 9.58
CA CYS A 65 -3.21 7.13 8.61
C CYS A 65 -3.73 8.56 8.37
N PRO A 66 -2.87 9.48 7.88
CA PRO A 66 -3.21 10.90 7.75
C PRO A 66 -4.49 11.18 6.96
N GLY A 67 -4.77 10.42 5.91
CA GLY A 67 -5.99 10.60 5.12
C GLY A 67 -7.26 10.29 5.92
N ALA A 68 -7.24 9.22 6.75
CA ALA A 68 -8.33 8.89 7.66
C ALA A 68 -8.49 9.94 8.76
N GLU A 69 -7.37 10.37 9.37
CA GLU A 69 -7.36 11.40 10.41
C GLU A 69 -7.88 12.75 9.91
N ALA A 70 -7.63 13.08 8.65
CA ALA A 70 -8.17 14.27 8.00
C ALA A 70 -9.68 14.17 7.70
N GLY A 71 -10.27 12.99 7.77
CA GLY A 71 -11.70 12.77 7.52
C GLY A 71 -12.06 12.41 6.08
N MET A 72 -11.10 11.92 5.28
CA MET A 72 -11.40 11.33 3.97
C MET A 72 -12.18 10.04 4.17
N LEU A 73 -13.18 9.80 3.33
CA LEU A 73 -14.08 8.65 3.44
C LEU A 73 -14.11 7.82 2.15
N PRO A 74 -14.46 6.52 2.24
CA PRO A 74 -14.77 5.72 1.07
C PRO A 74 -15.87 6.38 0.23
N GLY A 75 -15.68 6.43 -1.09
CA GLY A 75 -16.60 7.06 -2.03
C GLY A 75 -16.30 8.53 -2.33
N ASP A 76 -15.38 9.18 -1.63
CA ASP A 76 -14.93 10.54 -1.97
C ASP A 76 -14.31 10.56 -3.37
N ILE A 77 -14.77 11.45 -4.23
CA ILE A 77 -14.27 11.65 -5.60
C ILE A 77 -13.18 12.72 -5.55
N LEU A 78 -11.98 12.41 -6.02
CA LEU A 78 -10.90 13.38 -6.12
C LEU A 78 -11.22 14.39 -7.23
N ILE A 79 -11.12 15.68 -6.91
CA ILE A 79 -11.36 16.80 -7.84
C ILE A 79 -10.07 17.55 -8.13
N GLU A 80 -9.28 17.83 -7.08
CA GLU A 80 -8.03 18.59 -7.18
C GLU A 80 -7.01 18.03 -6.20
N VAL A 81 -5.75 17.94 -6.63
CA VAL A 81 -4.62 17.50 -5.80
C VAL A 81 -3.44 18.44 -6.03
N ALA A 82 -2.90 19.01 -4.97
CA ALA A 82 -1.77 19.95 -5.00
C ALA A 82 -1.98 21.10 -6.00
N GLY A 83 -3.21 21.64 -6.08
CA GLY A 83 -3.57 22.74 -6.99
C GLY A 83 -3.81 22.32 -8.45
N ASN A 84 -3.80 21.03 -8.76
CA ASN A 84 -4.03 20.51 -10.10
C ASN A 84 -5.38 19.81 -10.19
N ASP A 85 -6.18 20.14 -11.21
CA ASP A 85 -7.40 19.43 -11.58
C ASP A 85 -7.03 17.99 -12.01
N VAL A 86 -7.72 16.98 -11.45
CA VAL A 86 -7.47 15.57 -11.73
C VAL A 86 -8.35 14.99 -12.84
N SER A 87 -9.23 15.80 -13.45
CA SER A 87 -10.18 15.38 -14.46
C SER A 87 -9.47 14.77 -15.68
N GLY A 88 -9.72 13.50 -15.96
CA GLY A 88 -9.11 12.80 -17.09
C GLY A 88 -7.63 12.45 -16.96
N ILE A 89 -7.00 12.81 -15.84
CA ILE A 89 -5.60 12.48 -15.55
C ILE A 89 -5.52 11.00 -15.12
N ASP A 90 -4.43 10.36 -15.50
CA ASP A 90 -4.16 8.98 -15.08
C ASP A 90 -3.89 8.89 -13.57
N VAL A 91 -4.43 7.84 -12.94
CA VAL A 91 -4.34 7.66 -11.47
C VAL A 91 -2.90 7.59 -10.98
N SER A 92 -1.98 7.03 -11.75
CA SER A 92 -0.56 6.97 -11.36
C SER A 92 0.07 8.36 -11.23
N THR A 93 -0.30 9.27 -12.14
CA THR A 93 0.12 10.68 -12.07
C THR A 93 -0.46 11.36 -10.84
N VAL A 94 -1.76 11.18 -10.55
CA VAL A 94 -2.42 11.78 -9.38
C VAL A 94 -1.81 11.22 -8.08
N VAL A 95 -1.54 9.91 -8.02
CA VAL A 95 -0.86 9.28 -6.89
C VAL A 95 0.53 9.86 -6.68
N SER A 96 1.27 10.17 -7.75
CA SER A 96 2.59 10.83 -7.63
C SER A 96 2.52 12.23 -7.02
N TRP A 97 1.41 12.96 -7.18
CA TRP A 97 1.19 14.26 -6.52
C TRP A 97 0.78 14.12 -5.06
N ILE A 98 0.06 13.03 -4.72
CA ILE A 98 -0.34 12.72 -3.34
C ILE A 98 0.87 12.28 -2.52
N LYS A 99 1.71 11.39 -3.08
CA LYS A 99 2.97 10.96 -2.45
C LYS A 99 3.97 12.12 -2.35
N GLY A 100 4.98 11.97 -1.53
CA GLY A 100 6.08 12.94 -1.37
C GLY A 100 6.69 12.86 0.00
N GLU A 101 7.73 13.62 0.24
CA GLU A 101 8.56 13.61 1.45
C GLU A 101 7.72 13.75 2.73
N GLY A 102 7.97 12.89 3.70
CA GLY A 102 7.33 12.90 5.02
C GLY A 102 7.51 14.23 5.74
N GLY A 103 6.49 14.67 6.46
CA GLY A 103 6.44 15.98 7.11
C GLY A 103 6.01 17.14 6.19
N THR A 104 5.89 16.91 4.87
CA THR A 104 5.29 17.90 3.96
C THR A 104 3.76 17.71 3.90
N THR A 105 3.03 18.70 3.39
CA THR A 105 1.58 18.66 3.25
C THR A 105 1.15 18.57 1.79
N VAL A 106 -0.04 18.03 1.55
CA VAL A 106 -0.73 18.07 0.27
C VAL A 106 -2.16 18.54 0.47
N ASP A 107 -2.58 19.48 -0.40
CA ASP A 107 -3.95 19.93 -0.44
C ASP A 107 -4.75 19.06 -1.41
N ILE A 108 -5.90 18.58 -0.95
CA ILE A 108 -6.77 17.68 -1.71
C ILE A 108 -8.19 18.18 -1.58
N ARG A 109 -8.85 18.40 -2.72
CA ARG A 109 -10.28 18.66 -2.80
C ARG A 109 -11.00 17.41 -3.28
N VAL A 110 -12.05 17.04 -2.57
CA VAL A 110 -12.94 15.93 -2.94
C VAL A 110 -14.38 16.40 -3.07
N TYR A 111 -15.17 15.65 -3.85
CA TYR A 111 -16.62 15.74 -3.85
C TYR A 111 -17.22 14.49 -3.20
N ARG A 112 -18.04 14.68 -2.18
CA ARG A 112 -18.71 13.61 -1.45
C ARG A 112 -20.17 13.54 -1.90
N GLU A 113 -20.49 12.55 -2.74
CA GLU A 113 -21.83 12.40 -3.32
C GLU A 113 -22.91 12.19 -2.25
N SER A 114 -22.63 11.47 -1.17
CA SER A 114 -23.58 11.18 -0.09
C SER A 114 -24.10 12.43 0.62
N GLU A 115 -23.35 13.53 0.55
CA GLU A 115 -23.67 14.80 1.20
C GLU A 115 -23.88 15.95 0.20
N ASP A 116 -23.64 15.70 -1.10
CA ASP A 116 -23.67 16.71 -2.17
C ASP A 116 -22.78 17.92 -1.85
N LYS A 117 -21.53 17.66 -1.41
CA LYS A 117 -20.61 18.69 -0.92
C LYS A 117 -19.16 18.46 -1.34
N TYR A 118 -18.45 19.57 -1.47
CA TYR A 118 -17.00 19.59 -1.62
C TYR A 118 -16.34 19.73 -0.25
N TYR A 119 -15.23 19.01 -0.08
CA TYR A 119 -14.38 19.10 1.11
C TYR A 119 -12.94 19.39 0.67
N ASP A 120 -12.29 20.29 1.41
CA ASP A 120 -10.88 20.62 1.24
C ASP A 120 -10.10 20.07 2.43
N PHE A 121 -9.06 19.28 2.16
CA PHE A 121 -8.19 18.69 3.16
C PHE A 121 -6.75 19.15 2.91
N THR A 122 -6.06 19.57 3.97
CA THR A 122 -4.61 19.73 3.97
C THR A 122 -4.04 18.58 4.79
N VAL A 123 -3.40 17.62 4.15
CA VAL A 123 -2.99 16.36 4.76
C VAL A 123 -1.47 16.30 4.85
N GLU A 124 -0.93 16.03 6.04
CA GLU A 124 0.50 15.80 6.24
C GLU A 124 0.89 14.42 5.70
N ARG A 125 1.97 14.36 4.92
CA ARG A 125 2.55 13.11 4.46
C ARG A 125 3.37 12.49 5.58
N ARG A 126 3.23 11.18 5.77
CA ARG A 126 4.00 10.38 6.73
C ARG A 126 4.45 9.08 6.07
N LYS A 127 5.37 8.37 6.71
CA LYS A 127 5.63 6.97 6.37
C LYS A 127 4.34 6.17 6.62
N ILE A 128 3.88 5.50 5.60
CA ILE A 128 2.70 4.63 5.62
C ILE A 128 3.17 3.19 5.49
N GLU A 129 2.79 2.33 6.41
CA GLU A 129 2.95 0.89 6.29
C GLU A 129 1.66 0.30 5.73
N VAL A 130 1.78 -0.42 4.62
CA VAL A 130 0.62 -1.04 3.96
C VAL A 130 0.12 -2.19 4.85
N PRO A 131 -1.17 -2.22 5.23
CA PRO A 131 -1.71 -3.35 5.97
C PRO A 131 -1.75 -4.60 5.09
N THR A 132 -0.83 -5.54 5.33
CA THR A 132 -0.74 -6.84 4.66
C THR A 132 -1.34 -7.95 5.50
N VAL A 133 -1.65 -7.67 6.77
CA VAL A 133 -2.24 -8.62 7.72
C VAL A 133 -3.57 -8.07 8.23
N ALA A 134 -4.62 -8.87 8.14
CA ALA A 134 -5.90 -8.64 8.80
C ALA A 134 -6.20 -9.82 9.72
N TYR A 135 -6.82 -9.57 10.87
CA TYR A 135 -7.11 -10.63 11.82
C TYR A 135 -8.38 -10.36 12.62
N GLU A 136 -8.97 -11.45 13.10
CA GLU A 136 -10.12 -11.40 14.00
C GLU A 136 -10.19 -12.66 14.87
N MET A 137 -10.87 -12.55 16.02
CA MET A 137 -11.21 -13.72 16.82
C MET A 137 -12.56 -14.28 16.37
N LEU A 138 -12.56 -15.53 15.91
CA LEU A 138 -13.78 -16.27 15.56
C LEU A 138 -14.41 -16.92 16.79
N GLU A 139 -15.56 -17.60 16.61
CA GLU A 139 -16.18 -18.44 17.62
C GLU A 139 -15.22 -19.55 18.08
N ASP A 140 -15.44 -20.10 19.27
CA ASP A 140 -14.61 -21.14 19.89
C ASP A 140 -13.13 -20.75 20.10
N ASN A 141 -12.84 -19.46 20.28
CA ASN A 141 -11.50 -18.93 20.52
C ASN A 141 -10.51 -19.28 19.39
N ILE A 142 -10.98 -19.32 18.16
CA ILE A 142 -10.12 -19.51 16.99
C ILE A 142 -9.68 -18.17 16.45
N GLY A 143 -8.38 -17.89 16.47
CA GLY A 143 -7.79 -16.74 15.79
C GLY A 143 -7.77 -16.97 14.27
N TYR A 144 -8.25 -15.99 13.52
CA TYR A 144 -8.13 -15.97 12.06
C TYR A 144 -7.20 -14.85 11.66
N VAL A 145 -6.17 -15.16 10.87
CA VAL A 145 -5.20 -14.19 10.35
C VAL A 145 -5.08 -14.38 8.85
N GLN A 146 -5.44 -13.34 8.10
CA GLN A 146 -5.25 -13.27 6.66
C GLN A 146 -3.96 -12.52 6.34
N VAL A 147 -3.10 -13.12 5.52
CA VAL A 147 -1.86 -12.51 5.01
C VAL A 147 -1.99 -12.35 3.51
N THR A 148 -2.05 -11.10 3.03
CA THR A 148 -2.31 -10.80 1.62
C THR A 148 -1.04 -10.76 0.77
N GLU A 149 0.12 -10.46 1.36
CA GLU A 149 1.41 -10.38 0.68
C GLU A 149 2.54 -10.54 1.73
N PHE A 150 3.76 -10.90 1.29
CA PHE A 150 4.91 -11.03 2.18
C PHE A 150 5.93 -9.91 1.93
N ASP A 151 5.65 -8.72 2.46
CA ASP A 151 6.54 -7.56 2.44
C ASP A 151 7.39 -7.50 3.72
N GLU A 152 8.35 -6.56 3.78
CA GLU A 152 9.19 -6.40 4.98
C GLU A 152 8.39 -6.10 6.25
N VAL A 153 7.25 -5.40 6.13
CA VAL A 153 6.36 -5.05 7.26
C VAL A 153 5.48 -6.20 7.72
N THR A 154 5.32 -7.26 6.91
CA THR A 154 4.31 -8.30 7.15
C THR A 154 4.62 -9.16 8.37
N SER A 155 5.89 -9.51 8.60
CA SER A 155 6.27 -10.32 9.77
C SER A 155 5.93 -9.63 11.09
N ASP A 156 6.24 -8.33 11.21
CA ASP A 156 5.91 -7.55 12.41
C ASP A 156 4.41 -7.41 12.62
N GLN A 157 3.64 -7.14 11.54
CA GLN A 157 2.19 -7.09 11.58
C GLN A 157 1.57 -8.43 11.99
N TYR A 158 2.12 -9.53 11.47
CA TYR A 158 1.67 -10.88 11.81
C TYR A 158 1.93 -11.22 13.28
N ILE A 159 3.13 -10.96 13.78
CA ILE A 159 3.50 -11.19 15.17
C ILE A 159 2.58 -10.38 16.11
N ALA A 160 2.37 -9.09 15.80
CA ALA A 160 1.47 -8.25 16.58
C ALA A 160 0.03 -8.77 16.58
N ALA A 161 -0.49 -9.23 15.43
CA ALA A 161 -1.82 -9.81 15.30
C ALA A 161 -1.98 -11.09 16.14
N VAL A 162 -1.01 -12.00 16.07
CA VAL A 162 -1.03 -13.25 16.82
C VAL A 162 -0.89 -13.01 18.32
N ASP A 163 -0.06 -12.05 18.75
CA ASP A 163 0.08 -11.69 20.16
C ASP A 163 -1.21 -11.08 20.73
N ASP A 164 -1.90 -10.23 19.97
CA ASP A 164 -3.20 -9.68 20.37
C ASP A 164 -4.26 -10.79 20.47
N LEU A 165 -4.33 -11.71 19.51
CA LEU A 165 -5.24 -12.86 19.57
C LEU A 165 -4.95 -13.78 20.76
N LYS A 166 -3.67 -14.03 21.07
CA LYS A 166 -3.26 -14.78 22.27
C LYS A 166 -3.72 -14.07 23.56
N ALA A 167 -3.57 -12.74 23.62
CA ALA A 167 -4.01 -11.95 24.76
C ALA A 167 -5.54 -12.00 24.93
N GLN A 168 -6.30 -12.16 23.84
CA GLN A 168 -7.75 -12.37 23.86
C GLN A 168 -8.16 -13.81 24.24
N GLY A 169 -7.21 -14.73 24.40
CA GLY A 169 -7.48 -16.12 24.80
C GLY A 169 -7.62 -17.09 23.64
N MET A 170 -6.95 -16.84 22.52
CA MET A 170 -6.92 -17.74 21.36
C MET A 170 -6.43 -19.14 21.74
N GLU A 171 -7.18 -20.18 21.33
CA GLU A 171 -6.83 -21.60 21.53
C GLU A 171 -6.41 -22.32 20.23
N GLY A 172 -6.75 -21.77 19.08
CA GLY A 172 -6.37 -22.28 17.76
C GLY A 172 -6.18 -21.16 16.77
N LEU A 173 -5.37 -21.37 15.73
CA LEU A 173 -5.03 -20.37 14.72
C LEU A 173 -5.31 -20.90 13.31
N ILE A 174 -5.98 -20.08 12.50
CA ILE A 174 -6.11 -20.24 11.06
C ILE A 174 -5.29 -19.14 10.39
N VAL A 175 -4.33 -19.52 9.56
CA VAL A 175 -3.59 -18.57 8.70
C VAL A 175 -4.10 -18.72 7.28
N ASP A 176 -4.70 -17.67 6.75
CA ASP A 176 -5.24 -17.62 5.40
C ASP A 176 -4.29 -16.89 4.45
N ILE A 177 -3.75 -17.63 3.49
CA ILE A 177 -2.86 -17.11 2.46
C ILE A 177 -3.49 -17.23 1.05
N ARG A 178 -4.80 -17.37 0.96
CA ARG A 178 -5.50 -17.41 -0.33
C ARG A 178 -5.31 -16.09 -1.07
N ASP A 179 -5.08 -16.18 -2.37
CA ASP A 179 -4.79 -15.05 -3.26
C ASP A 179 -3.51 -14.26 -2.93
N ASN A 180 -2.67 -14.77 -2.01
CA ASN A 180 -1.35 -14.20 -1.74
C ASN A 180 -0.39 -14.55 -2.89
N PRO A 181 0.16 -13.56 -3.61
CA PRO A 181 1.05 -13.82 -4.76
C PRO A 181 2.46 -14.26 -4.34
N GLY A 182 2.79 -14.21 -3.05
CA GLY A 182 4.13 -14.44 -2.52
C GLY A 182 4.77 -13.19 -1.95
N GLY A 183 6.10 -13.09 -2.04
CA GLY A 183 6.90 -11.96 -1.56
C GLY A 183 8.23 -12.41 -0.98
N LEU A 184 8.69 -11.79 0.10
CA LEU A 184 9.98 -12.04 0.70
C LEU A 184 10.04 -13.36 1.48
N LEU A 185 10.99 -14.21 1.12
CA LEU A 185 11.24 -15.48 1.81
C LEU A 185 11.64 -15.23 3.29
N SER A 186 12.43 -14.20 3.57
CA SER A 186 12.81 -13.81 4.94
C SER A 186 11.59 -13.57 5.82
N CYS A 187 10.57 -12.85 5.33
CA CYS A 187 9.33 -12.60 6.04
C CYS A 187 8.62 -13.93 6.42
N VAL A 188 8.53 -14.88 5.48
CA VAL A 188 7.93 -16.18 5.76
C VAL A 188 8.73 -16.95 6.81
N VAL A 189 10.06 -16.89 6.76
CA VAL A 189 10.94 -17.54 7.76
C VAL A 189 10.69 -16.93 9.14
N ASP A 190 10.69 -15.61 9.26
CA ASP A 190 10.46 -14.91 10.53
C ASP A 190 9.08 -15.27 11.15
N MET A 191 8.05 -15.36 10.32
CA MET A 191 6.71 -15.79 10.74
C MET A 191 6.69 -17.25 11.22
N LEU A 192 7.42 -18.14 10.54
CA LEU A 192 7.51 -19.55 10.92
C LEU A 192 8.33 -19.74 12.19
N ASP A 193 9.45 -19.04 12.33
CA ASP A 193 10.29 -19.06 13.55
C ASP A 193 9.51 -18.59 14.78
N TYR A 194 8.63 -17.60 14.59
CA TYR A 194 7.75 -17.15 15.68
C TYR A 194 6.71 -18.21 16.09
N MET A 195 6.23 -19.04 15.15
CA MET A 195 5.18 -20.03 15.42
C MET A 195 5.71 -21.39 15.89
N LEU A 196 6.89 -21.78 15.40
CA LEU A 196 7.44 -23.12 15.62
C LEU A 196 8.38 -23.11 16.83
N PRO A 197 8.38 -24.19 17.63
CA PRO A 197 9.37 -24.32 18.70
C PRO A 197 10.78 -24.53 18.11
N GLU A 198 11.81 -24.01 18.83
CA GLU A 198 13.23 -24.26 18.52
C GLU A 198 13.60 -25.76 18.56
#